data_24e74028cc18ead1d3f76253f0061289
#
_entry.id   24e74028cc18ead1d3f76253f0061289
#
_cell.length_a   1.000
_cell.length_b   1.000
_cell.length_c   1.000
_cell.angle_alpha   90.00
_cell.angle_beta   90.00
_cell.angle_gamma   90.00
#
_symmetry.space_group_name_H-M   'P 1'
#
loop_
_entity.id
_entity.type
_entity.pdbx_description
1 polymer ?
#
loop_
_entity_poly.entity_id
_entity_poly.type
_entity_poly.pdbx_seq_one_letter_code
_entity_poly.pdbx_strand_id
1 'polypeptide(L)'
;MYAVEVRDHIMIAHSLKGAVFGPAQGLHGATYVVDVAFFRAELDPDNIVVDIGRATDTLKQVLHALNYANLDDHLAFMGQVTTTEFLCRHIFDQMAAAVRDGRLGPHAGGIDRLRVTLNESHIAKAWYEAAIA
;
A
#
# COMPACT_ATOMS: atom_id res chain seq x y z
N MET A 1 13.39 1.40 -17.58
CA MET A 1 12.50 0.99 -16.46
C MET A 1 11.06 1.32 -16.81
N TYR A 2 10.19 0.33 -16.77
CA TYR A 2 8.76 0.51 -17.01
C TYR A 2 8.03 0.46 -15.67
N ALA A 3 6.88 1.13 -15.59
CA ALA A 3 6.02 1.06 -14.43
C ALA A 3 4.55 1.07 -14.83
N VAL A 4 3.74 0.34 -14.06
CA VAL A 4 2.27 0.43 -14.08
C VAL A 4 1.81 0.71 -12.66
N GLU A 5 0.91 1.65 -12.50
CA GLU A 5 0.36 2.01 -11.20
C GLU A 5 -1.14 1.75 -11.17
N VAL A 6 -1.62 1.08 -10.12
CA VAL A 6 -3.04 0.83 -9.88
C VAL A 6 -3.47 1.59 -8.62
N ARG A 7 -4.76 1.88 -8.52
CA ARG A 7 -5.31 2.71 -7.45
C ARG A 7 -6.51 2.06 -6.81
N ASP A 8 -6.62 2.22 -5.49
CA ASP A 8 -7.81 1.95 -4.71
C ASP A 8 -7.89 3.00 -3.59
N HIS A 9 -8.84 2.87 -2.69
CA HIS A 9 -9.00 3.78 -1.57
C HIS A 9 -9.50 3.02 -0.34
N ILE A 10 -9.20 3.56 0.85
CA ILE A 10 -9.66 3.03 2.13
C ILE A 10 -10.13 4.17 3.02
N MET A 11 -11.08 3.86 3.88
CA MET A 11 -11.49 4.71 4.99
C MET A 11 -11.14 4.00 6.29
N ILE A 12 -10.42 4.66 7.17
CA ILE A 12 -10.00 4.10 8.45
C ILE A 12 -10.29 5.08 9.58
N ALA A 13 -10.23 4.60 10.81
CA ALA A 13 -10.13 5.44 11.98
C ALA A 13 -8.87 5.08 12.73
N HIS A 14 -8.26 6.05 13.38
CA HIS A 14 -7.11 5.83 14.25
C HIS A 14 -6.90 7.03 15.17
N SER A 15 -6.03 6.85 16.15
CA SER A 15 -5.47 7.91 16.97
C SER A 15 -3.95 7.84 16.91
N LEU A 16 -3.28 8.99 16.84
CA LEU A 16 -1.83 9.04 16.74
C LEU A 16 -1.26 9.47 18.09
N LYS A 17 -0.66 8.54 18.82
CA LYS A 17 -0.11 8.80 20.15
C LYS A 17 1.21 9.53 20.04
N GLY A 18 1.28 10.72 20.63
CA GLY A 18 2.45 11.57 20.64
C GLY A 18 2.09 13.04 20.53
N ALA A 19 2.74 13.89 21.35
CA ALA A 19 2.44 15.33 21.41
C ALA A 19 2.65 16.03 20.07
N VAL A 20 3.54 15.53 19.24
CA VAL A 20 3.83 16.07 17.91
C VAL A 20 2.59 16.07 16.98
N PHE A 21 1.64 15.20 17.24
CA PHE A 21 0.46 15.05 16.38
C PHE A 21 -0.68 16.02 16.71
N GLY A 22 -0.58 16.76 17.82
CA GLY A 22 -1.60 17.73 18.20
C GLY A 22 -3.01 17.13 18.25
N PRO A 23 -4.00 17.74 17.54
CA PRO A 23 -5.38 17.23 17.53
C PRO A 23 -5.54 15.80 17.01
N ALA A 24 -4.62 15.31 16.19
CA ALA A 24 -4.65 13.95 15.66
C ALA A 24 -4.40 12.87 16.70
N GLN A 25 -4.04 13.25 17.94
CA GLN A 25 -3.96 12.33 19.06
C GLN A 25 -5.33 11.74 19.43
N GLY A 26 -6.42 12.49 19.18
CA GLY A 26 -7.78 11.99 19.36
C GLY A 26 -8.18 11.03 18.24
N LEU A 27 -9.12 10.12 18.53
CA LEU A 27 -9.67 9.24 17.50
C LEU A 27 -10.29 10.06 16.38
N HIS A 28 -9.90 9.78 15.14
CA HIS A 28 -10.40 10.48 13.96
C HIS A 28 -10.43 9.55 12.75
N GLY A 29 -11.26 9.90 11.77
CA GLY A 29 -11.32 9.20 10.48
C GLY A 29 -10.33 9.75 9.49
N ALA A 30 -9.89 8.91 8.59
CA ALA A 30 -9.07 9.30 7.44
C ALA A 30 -9.44 8.49 6.22
N THR A 31 -9.44 9.13 5.06
CA THR A 31 -9.63 8.47 3.77
C THR A 31 -8.34 8.61 2.99
N TYR A 32 -7.79 7.45 2.57
CA TYR A 32 -6.58 7.42 1.76
C TYR A 32 -6.90 6.94 0.36
N VAL A 33 -6.37 7.64 -0.64
CA VAL A 33 -6.24 7.12 -1.99
C VAL A 33 -4.90 6.39 -2.04
N VAL A 34 -4.93 5.12 -2.37
CA VAL A 34 -3.76 4.22 -2.32
C VAL A 34 -3.32 3.91 -3.73
N ASP A 35 -2.09 4.28 -4.08
CA ASP A 35 -1.48 3.99 -5.37
C ASP A 35 -0.34 2.99 -5.18
N VAL A 36 -0.35 1.93 -5.97
CA VAL A 36 0.74 0.94 -5.98
C VAL A 36 1.33 0.87 -7.38
N ALA A 37 2.60 1.25 -7.49
CA ALA A 37 3.36 1.19 -8.74
C ALA A 37 4.24 -0.05 -8.75
N PHE A 38 4.17 -0.78 -9.85
CA PHE A 38 5.00 -1.96 -10.13
C PHE A 38 6.03 -1.59 -11.17
N PHE A 39 7.30 -1.90 -10.91
CA PHE A 39 8.43 -1.54 -11.79
C PHE A 39 9.13 -2.79 -12.29
N ARG A 40 9.51 -2.78 -13.57
CA ARG A 40 10.39 -3.80 -14.14
C ARG A 40 11.24 -3.23 -15.27
N ALA A 41 12.44 -3.76 -15.42
CA ALA A 41 13.38 -3.27 -16.42
C ALA A 41 12.95 -3.61 -17.84
N GLU A 42 12.49 -4.84 -18.06
CA GLU A 42 12.06 -5.35 -19.37
C GLU A 42 10.61 -5.81 -19.26
N LEU A 43 9.82 -5.60 -20.29
CA LEU A 43 8.45 -6.10 -20.36
C LEU A 43 8.44 -7.63 -20.40
N ASP A 44 7.33 -8.21 -19.97
CA ASP A 44 7.13 -9.65 -20.04
C ASP A 44 6.82 -10.12 -21.48
N PRO A 45 6.65 -11.43 -21.73
CA PRO A 45 6.33 -11.91 -23.09
C PRO A 45 5.07 -11.34 -23.71
N ASP A 46 4.15 -10.81 -22.90
CA ASP A 46 2.93 -10.17 -23.37
C ASP A 46 3.08 -8.64 -23.53
N ASN A 47 4.29 -8.12 -23.39
CA ASN A 47 4.61 -6.68 -23.46
C ASN A 47 3.94 -5.85 -22.35
N ILE A 48 3.74 -6.42 -21.16
CA ILE A 48 3.18 -5.73 -20.01
C ILE A 48 4.15 -5.75 -18.82
N VAL A 49 3.95 -4.80 -17.90
CA VAL A 49 4.64 -4.77 -16.62
C VAL A 49 4.01 -5.78 -15.67
N VAL A 50 2.68 -5.76 -15.58
CA VAL A 50 1.88 -6.57 -14.69
C VAL A 50 0.47 -6.71 -15.25
N ASP A 51 -0.20 -7.81 -14.96
CA ASP A 51 -1.62 -7.98 -15.24
C ASP A 51 -2.41 -7.00 -14.34
N ILE A 52 -3.01 -5.99 -14.94
CA ILE A 52 -3.73 -4.94 -14.21
C ILE A 52 -4.91 -5.51 -13.42
N GLY A 53 -5.63 -6.49 -13.97
CA GLY A 53 -6.73 -7.15 -13.26
C GLY A 53 -6.26 -7.83 -11.99
N ARG A 54 -5.18 -8.61 -12.07
CA ARG A 54 -4.58 -9.25 -10.89
C ARG A 54 -4.04 -8.22 -9.90
N ALA A 55 -3.43 -7.16 -10.39
CA ALA A 55 -2.88 -6.10 -9.54
C ALA A 55 -3.99 -5.40 -8.74
N THR A 56 -5.10 -5.03 -9.39
CA THR A 56 -6.22 -4.39 -8.72
C THR A 56 -6.90 -5.31 -7.72
N ASP A 57 -7.11 -6.58 -8.08
CA ASP A 57 -7.71 -7.56 -7.17
C ASP A 57 -6.82 -7.81 -5.95
N THR A 58 -5.52 -7.93 -6.15
CA THR A 58 -4.56 -8.13 -5.06
C THR A 58 -4.55 -6.93 -4.12
N LEU A 59 -4.52 -5.71 -4.66
CA LEU A 59 -4.59 -4.50 -3.85
C LEU A 59 -5.87 -4.47 -3.03
N LYS A 60 -7.01 -4.77 -3.63
CA LYS A 60 -8.30 -4.83 -2.91
C LYS A 60 -8.25 -5.81 -1.76
N GLN A 61 -7.67 -6.99 -1.96
CA GLN A 61 -7.54 -8.02 -0.92
C GLN A 61 -6.64 -7.56 0.22
N VAL A 62 -5.51 -6.93 -0.11
CA VAL A 62 -4.58 -6.39 0.90
C VAL A 62 -5.25 -5.30 1.74
N LEU A 63 -6.01 -4.44 1.11
CA LEU A 63 -6.66 -3.32 1.79
C LEU A 63 -7.91 -3.74 2.58
N HIS A 64 -8.49 -4.90 2.30
CA HIS A 64 -9.73 -5.34 2.93
C HIS A 64 -9.65 -5.37 4.45
N ALA A 65 -8.52 -5.79 5.01
CA ALA A 65 -8.32 -5.86 6.46
C ALA A 65 -8.24 -4.47 7.13
N LEU A 66 -7.94 -3.43 6.36
CA LEU A 66 -7.79 -2.06 6.87
C LEU A 66 -9.05 -1.24 6.64
N ASN A 67 -9.77 -1.52 5.56
CA ASN A 67 -10.90 -0.69 5.13
C ASN A 67 -12.06 -0.77 6.11
N TYR A 68 -12.60 0.39 6.47
CA TYR A 68 -13.67 0.55 7.46
C TYR A 68 -13.31 0.01 8.86
N ALA A 69 -12.02 -0.03 9.19
CA ALA A 69 -11.55 -0.52 10.49
C ALA A 69 -11.03 0.64 11.35
N ASN A 70 -11.13 0.45 12.67
CA ASN A 70 -10.37 1.24 13.63
C ASN A 70 -8.98 0.58 13.79
N LEU A 71 -7.95 1.22 13.29
CA LEU A 71 -6.60 0.65 13.31
C LEU A 71 -6.02 0.53 14.72
N ASP A 72 -6.56 1.28 15.69
CA ASP A 72 -6.15 1.16 17.09
C ASP A 72 -6.49 -0.21 17.66
N ASP A 73 -7.49 -0.90 17.09
CA ASP A 73 -7.91 -2.25 17.49
C ASP A 73 -7.25 -3.35 16.66
N HIS A 74 -6.44 -3.00 15.66
CA HIS A 74 -5.80 -3.97 14.79
C HIS A 74 -4.64 -4.64 15.51
N LEU A 75 -4.71 -5.97 15.68
CA LEU A 75 -3.74 -6.72 16.47
C LEU A 75 -2.30 -6.55 15.98
N ALA A 76 -2.10 -6.53 14.68
CA ALA A 76 -0.77 -6.35 14.08
C ALA A 76 -0.16 -4.96 14.34
N PHE A 77 -0.98 -3.98 14.76
CA PHE A 77 -0.55 -2.60 14.96
C PHE A 77 -0.46 -2.20 16.43
N MET A 78 -0.67 -3.15 17.34
CA MET A 78 -0.56 -2.88 18.77
C MET A 78 0.83 -2.34 19.12
N GLY A 79 0.86 -1.21 19.84
CA GLY A 79 2.12 -0.54 20.18
C GLY A 79 2.74 0.28 19.06
N GLN A 80 2.12 0.34 17.89
CA GLN A 80 2.61 1.12 16.76
C GLN A 80 1.83 2.42 16.61
N VAL A 81 2.50 3.43 16.04
CA VAL A 81 1.84 4.68 15.64
C VAL A 81 1.51 4.56 14.14
N THR A 82 0.23 4.49 13.80
CA THR A 82 -0.24 4.22 12.44
C THR A 82 -0.27 5.47 11.57
N THR A 83 0.89 6.10 11.42
CA THR A 83 1.07 7.24 10.52
C THR A 83 0.86 6.83 9.06
N THR A 84 0.71 7.80 8.17
CA THR A 84 0.64 7.56 6.73
C THR A 84 1.88 6.79 6.25
N GLU A 85 3.07 7.16 6.73
CA GLU A 85 4.33 6.49 6.39
C GLU A 85 4.36 5.04 6.86
N PHE A 86 3.92 4.78 8.09
CA PHE A 86 3.83 3.42 8.62
C PHE A 86 2.91 2.55 7.76
N LEU A 87 1.76 3.08 7.37
CA LEU A 87 0.80 2.35 6.55
C LEU A 87 1.34 2.09 5.13
N CYS A 88 2.10 3.02 4.56
CA CYS A 88 2.77 2.79 3.28
C CYS A 88 3.66 1.55 3.33
N ARG A 89 4.49 1.42 4.37
CA ARG A 89 5.37 0.27 4.54
C ARG A 89 4.60 -1.02 4.77
N HIS A 90 3.54 -0.96 5.59
CA HIS A 90 2.71 -2.14 5.83
C HIS A 90 2.09 -2.67 4.53
N ILE A 91 1.49 -1.80 3.73
CA ILE A 91 0.90 -2.17 2.45
C ILE A 91 1.98 -2.66 1.48
N PHE A 92 3.14 -2.01 1.46
CA PHE A 92 4.27 -2.46 0.65
C PHE A 92 4.65 -3.91 0.99
N ASP A 93 4.80 -4.23 2.27
CA ASP A 93 5.20 -5.57 2.70
C ASP A 93 4.18 -6.62 2.24
N GLN A 94 2.88 -6.32 2.32
CA GLN A 94 1.82 -7.21 1.86
C GLN A 94 1.84 -7.39 0.33
N MET A 95 2.00 -6.30 -0.42
CA MET A 95 2.06 -6.35 -1.87
C MET A 95 3.32 -7.05 -2.37
N ALA A 96 4.47 -6.82 -1.74
CA ALA A 96 5.71 -7.50 -2.08
C ALA A 96 5.60 -9.02 -1.85
N ALA A 97 4.97 -9.43 -0.74
CA ALA A 97 4.70 -10.84 -0.48
C ALA A 97 3.82 -11.44 -1.58
N ALA A 98 2.79 -10.73 -2.04
CA ALA A 98 1.91 -11.18 -3.11
C ALA A 98 2.67 -11.38 -4.43
N VAL A 99 3.61 -10.50 -4.75
CA VAL A 99 4.48 -10.68 -5.93
C VAL A 99 5.31 -11.96 -5.79
N ARG A 100 5.96 -12.15 -4.66
CA ARG A 100 6.79 -13.34 -4.39
C ARG A 100 5.99 -14.63 -4.42
N ASP A 101 4.73 -14.59 -3.98
CA ASP A 101 3.86 -15.77 -3.92
C ASP A 101 3.21 -16.11 -5.26
N GLY A 102 3.47 -15.35 -6.31
CA GLY A 102 2.94 -15.61 -7.66
C GLY A 102 1.52 -15.11 -7.89
N ARG A 103 0.93 -14.34 -6.98
CA ARG A 103 -0.45 -13.84 -7.10
C ARG A 103 -0.63 -12.85 -8.24
N LEU A 104 0.45 -12.24 -8.70
CA LEU A 104 0.45 -11.26 -9.79
C LEU A 104 0.63 -11.93 -11.18
N GLY A 105 0.75 -13.24 -11.24
CA GLY A 105 0.83 -14.00 -12.48
C GLY A 105 2.17 -14.67 -12.69
N PRO A 106 2.28 -15.51 -13.76
CA PRO A 106 3.44 -16.38 -13.97
C PRO A 106 4.74 -15.62 -14.31
N HIS A 107 4.63 -14.39 -14.81
CA HIS A 107 5.80 -13.58 -15.17
C HIS A 107 6.12 -12.47 -14.17
N ALA A 108 5.45 -12.48 -13.01
CA ALA A 108 5.62 -11.45 -11.98
C ALA A 108 7.03 -11.43 -11.36
N GLY A 109 7.82 -12.50 -11.53
CA GLY A 109 9.22 -12.52 -11.08
C GLY A 109 10.11 -11.45 -11.69
N GLY A 110 9.70 -10.85 -12.81
CA GLY A 110 10.39 -9.73 -13.42
C GLY A 110 10.10 -8.38 -12.77
N ILE A 111 9.10 -8.32 -11.89
CA ILE A 111 8.80 -7.11 -11.09
C ILE A 111 9.84 -7.04 -9.98
N ASP A 112 10.68 -6.02 -10.02
CA ASP A 112 11.82 -5.93 -9.09
C ASP A 112 11.66 -4.87 -8.00
N ARG A 113 10.70 -3.96 -8.15
CA ARG A 113 10.49 -2.81 -7.27
C ARG A 113 9.01 -2.46 -7.19
N LEU A 114 8.59 -2.00 -6.02
CA LEU A 114 7.26 -1.43 -5.80
C LEU A 114 7.38 -0.07 -5.14
N ARG A 115 6.41 0.79 -5.42
CA ARG A 115 6.18 2.01 -4.65
C ARG A 115 4.73 2.05 -4.21
N VAL A 116 4.51 2.22 -2.91
CA VAL A 116 3.17 2.42 -2.34
C VAL A 116 3.04 3.85 -1.88
N THR A 117 2.05 4.55 -2.43
CA THR A 117 1.76 5.95 -2.10
C THR A 117 0.39 6.02 -1.44
N LEU A 118 0.33 6.66 -0.27
CA LEU A 118 -0.92 7.01 0.36
C LEU A 118 -1.14 8.51 0.25
N ASN A 119 -2.19 8.89 -0.46
CA ASN A 119 -2.60 10.27 -0.61
C ASN A 119 -3.58 10.58 0.53
N GLU A 120 -3.10 11.30 1.54
CA GLU A 120 -3.91 11.69 2.70
C GLU A 120 -4.93 12.76 2.31
N SER A 121 -4.50 13.68 1.44
CA SER A 121 -5.32 14.74 0.88
C SER A 121 -4.73 15.20 -0.45
N HIS A 122 -5.34 16.21 -1.08
CA HIS A 122 -4.81 16.79 -2.31
C HIS A 122 -3.50 17.58 -2.10
N ILE A 123 -3.13 17.86 -0.83
CA ILE A 123 -1.93 18.67 -0.52
C ILE A 123 -0.81 17.86 0.15
N ALA A 124 -1.06 16.61 0.56
CA ALA A 124 -0.08 15.81 1.27
C ALA A 124 -0.21 14.34 0.94
N LYS A 125 0.91 13.70 0.67
CA LYS A 125 1.01 12.26 0.47
C LYS A 125 2.35 11.75 0.99
N ALA A 126 2.40 10.48 1.33
CA ALA A 126 3.62 9.78 1.67
C ALA A 126 3.76 8.55 0.78
N TRP A 127 4.98 8.08 0.60
CA TRP A 127 5.21 6.81 -0.09
C TRP A 127 6.39 6.07 0.49
N TYR A 128 6.39 4.76 0.27
CA TYR A 128 7.52 3.89 0.52
C TYR A 128 7.86 3.14 -0.76
N GLU A 129 9.11 3.13 -1.12
CA GLU A 129 9.61 2.49 -2.35
C GLU A 129 10.85 1.68 -2.04
N ALA A 130 10.87 0.44 -2.51
CA ALA A 130 12.02 -0.44 -2.33
C ALA A 130 12.00 -1.57 -3.35
N ALA A 131 13.15 -2.24 -3.46
CA ALA A 131 13.24 -3.52 -4.17
C ALA A 131 12.42 -4.58 -3.42
N ILE A 132 11.87 -5.54 -4.19
CA ILE A 132 11.07 -6.63 -3.62
C ILE A 132 11.94 -7.69 -2.97
N ALA A 133 13.08 -7.97 -3.56
CA ALA A 133 14.00 -9.01 -3.09
C ALA A 133 14.88 -8.51 -1.95
#